data_872add1800194a83959d9e7a8e80d6fe
#
_entry.id   872add1800194a83959d9e7a8e80d6fe
#
_cell.length_a   1.000
_cell.length_b   1.000
_cell.length_c   1.000
_cell.angle_alpha   90.00
_cell.angle_beta   90.00
_cell.angle_gamma   90.00
#
_symmetry.space_group_name_H-M   'P 1'
#
loop_
_entity.id
_entity.type
_entity.pdbx_description
1 polymer ?
#
loop_
_entity_poly.entity_id
_entity_poly.type
_entity_poly.pdbx_seq_one_letter_code
_entity_poly.pdbx_strand_id
1 'polypeptide(L)'
;LMRHWVFSTALMVLSVFTLRSAVADWNDVPTGSMKPTILIGDRIFVNKLAYDLKIPFTSTRLATWDDPQRGDIVICWSPSDGARLVKRVVGTPGDVLERKNGRLIINGKILDYENTNHADFARALGAEVDKYRFYTEDLTGHRHIVAATPGKRAIHNFGPISLGPDQYFM
;
A
#
# COMPACT_ATOMS: atom_id res chain seq x y z
N LEU A 1 47.70 10.47 -9.08
CA LEU A 1 46.72 11.29 -8.40
C LEU A 1 45.31 11.15 -9.00
N MET A 2 45.14 11.29 -10.32
CA MET A 2 43.83 11.20 -11.01
C MET A 2 43.17 9.83 -10.86
N ARG A 3 43.93 8.73 -10.89
CA ARG A 3 43.42 7.34 -10.82
C ARG A 3 42.79 7.01 -9.46
N HIS A 4 43.32 7.53 -8.35
CA HIS A 4 42.77 7.31 -7.01
C HIS A 4 41.47 8.09 -6.79
N TRP A 5 41.39 9.32 -7.33
CA TRP A 5 40.19 10.13 -7.20
C TRP A 5 39.00 9.50 -7.97
N VAL A 6 39.23 9.06 -9.20
CA VAL A 6 38.19 8.36 -9.99
C VAL A 6 37.71 7.09 -9.30
N PHE A 7 38.63 6.29 -8.74
CA PHE A 7 38.28 5.09 -8.01
C PHE A 7 37.44 5.38 -6.76
N SER A 8 37.84 6.36 -5.95
CA SER A 8 37.08 6.74 -4.75
C SER A 8 35.70 7.27 -5.07
N THR A 9 35.58 8.07 -6.13
CA THR A 9 34.27 8.58 -6.58
C THR A 9 33.38 7.45 -7.08
N ALA A 10 33.93 6.52 -7.88
CA ALA A 10 33.18 5.37 -8.37
C ALA A 10 32.70 4.48 -7.21
N LEU A 11 33.55 4.24 -6.22
CA LEU A 11 33.19 3.46 -5.03
C LEU A 11 32.09 4.13 -4.23
N MET A 12 32.19 5.45 -4.02
CA MET A 12 31.16 6.24 -3.33
C MET A 12 29.81 6.16 -4.06
N VAL A 13 29.81 6.38 -5.37
CA VAL A 13 28.60 6.29 -6.19
C VAL A 13 27.99 4.89 -6.11
N LEU A 14 28.78 3.85 -6.27
CA LEU A 14 28.34 2.47 -6.15
C LEU A 14 27.72 2.18 -4.76
N SER A 15 28.37 2.65 -3.69
CA SER A 15 27.86 2.48 -2.31
C SER A 15 26.50 3.16 -2.14
N VAL A 16 26.33 4.37 -2.64
CA VAL A 16 25.05 5.11 -2.56
C VAL A 16 23.96 4.36 -3.33
N PHE A 17 24.23 3.88 -4.55
CA PHE A 17 23.26 3.13 -5.34
C PHE A 17 22.90 1.78 -4.69
N THR A 18 23.88 1.11 -4.09
CA THR A 18 23.66 -0.15 -3.37
C THR A 18 22.77 0.05 -2.15
N LEU A 19 23.07 1.07 -1.33
CA LEU A 19 22.24 1.41 -0.17
C LEU A 19 20.82 1.78 -0.59
N ARG A 20 20.66 2.63 -1.60
CA ARG A 20 19.34 2.99 -2.13
C ARG A 20 18.56 1.78 -2.63
N SER A 21 19.23 0.84 -3.30
CA SER A 21 18.59 -0.37 -3.80
C SER A 21 18.06 -1.28 -2.68
N ALA A 22 18.79 -1.39 -1.58
CA ALA A 22 18.50 -2.34 -0.49
C ALA A 22 17.65 -1.74 0.64
N VAL A 23 17.82 -0.44 0.94
CA VAL A 23 17.30 0.15 2.19
C VAL A 23 16.05 0.98 1.96
N ALA A 24 16.05 1.86 0.97
CA ALA A 24 14.98 2.83 0.79
C ALA A 24 14.80 3.25 -0.66
N ASP A 25 13.59 3.69 -0.98
CA ASP A 25 13.26 4.23 -2.30
C ASP A 25 12.23 5.36 -2.21
N TRP A 26 12.20 6.20 -3.25
CA TRP A 26 11.19 7.25 -3.41
C TRP A 26 10.34 6.90 -4.62
N ASN A 27 9.03 6.98 -4.47
CA ASN A 27 8.11 6.68 -5.55
C ASN A 27 7.05 7.78 -5.64
N ASP A 28 6.80 8.24 -6.85
CA ASP A 28 5.66 9.12 -7.13
C ASP A 28 4.39 8.28 -7.27
N VAL A 29 3.25 8.79 -6.82
CA VAL A 29 1.96 8.09 -6.81
C VAL A 29 1.16 8.46 -8.05
N PRO A 30 0.99 7.55 -9.02
CA PRO A 30 0.32 7.85 -10.28
C PRO A 30 -1.20 7.72 -10.22
N THR A 31 -1.76 7.05 -9.22
CA THR A 31 -3.19 6.71 -9.17
C THR A 31 -3.83 7.06 -7.83
N GLY A 32 -5.14 7.34 -7.85
CA GLY A 32 -5.88 7.75 -6.65
C GLY A 32 -6.52 6.61 -5.86
N SER A 33 -6.08 5.35 -6.01
CA SER A 33 -6.70 4.21 -5.32
C SER A 33 -6.52 4.24 -3.80
N MET A 34 -5.59 5.05 -3.29
CA MET A 34 -5.31 5.24 -1.86
C MET A 34 -5.89 6.53 -1.29
N LYS A 35 -6.71 7.27 -2.06
CA LYS A 35 -7.41 8.46 -1.56
C LYS A 35 -8.31 8.12 -0.37
N PRO A 36 -8.39 8.95 0.65
CA PRO A 36 -7.72 10.24 0.82
C PRO A 36 -6.34 10.15 1.48
N THR A 37 -5.88 8.96 1.88
CA THR A 37 -4.63 8.77 2.64
C THR A 37 -3.40 9.16 1.84
N ILE A 38 -3.38 8.85 0.54
CA ILE A 38 -2.31 9.18 -0.39
C ILE A 38 -2.94 9.74 -1.66
N LEU A 39 -2.44 10.89 -2.12
CA LEU A 39 -2.98 11.61 -3.27
C LEU A 39 -2.16 11.32 -4.53
N ILE A 40 -2.78 11.59 -5.68
CA ILE A 40 -2.05 11.56 -6.96
C ILE A 40 -1.01 12.68 -6.96
N GLY A 41 0.24 12.34 -7.31
CA GLY A 41 1.36 13.27 -7.32
C GLY A 41 2.11 13.34 -5.99
N ASP A 42 1.64 12.69 -4.93
CA ASP A 42 2.42 12.54 -3.71
C ASP A 42 3.70 11.75 -3.98
N ARG A 43 4.75 12.12 -3.25
CA ARG A 43 5.98 11.35 -3.21
C ARG A 43 6.08 10.59 -1.91
N ILE A 44 6.10 9.27 -2.00
CA ILE A 44 6.18 8.38 -0.85
C ILE A 44 7.59 7.85 -0.65
N PHE A 45 7.97 7.76 0.61
CA PHE A 45 9.20 7.07 1.03
C PHE A 45 8.88 5.62 1.36
N VAL A 46 9.66 4.71 0.78
CA VAL A 46 9.48 3.26 0.94
C VAL A 46 10.60 2.71 1.78
N ASN A 47 10.27 2.21 2.96
CA ASN A 47 11.19 1.45 3.80
C ASN A 47 11.27 0.01 3.28
N LYS A 48 12.34 -0.34 2.58
CA LYS A 48 12.55 -1.69 2.05
C LYS A 48 12.98 -2.70 3.09
N LEU A 49 13.41 -2.21 4.26
CA LEU A 49 13.81 -3.05 5.40
C LEU A 49 12.66 -3.32 6.37
N ALA A 50 11.41 -2.96 6.03
CA ALA A 50 10.29 -3.17 6.93
C ALA A 50 10.09 -4.64 7.30
N TYR A 51 10.26 -5.55 6.33
CA TYR A 51 9.96 -6.97 6.49
C TYR A 51 11.15 -7.88 6.20
N ASP A 52 12.04 -7.48 5.31
CA ASP A 52 13.15 -8.31 4.85
C ASP A 52 14.37 -7.49 4.43
N LEU A 53 15.50 -8.16 4.26
CA LEU A 53 16.68 -7.64 3.57
C LEU A 53 16.87 -8.41 2.27
N LYS A 54 16.94 -7.69 1.17
CA LYS A 54 17.17 -8.24 -0.17
C LYS A 54 18.58 -7.97 -0.65
N ILE A 55 19.10 -8.87 -1.48
CA ILE A 55 20.32 -8.60 -2.24
C ILE A 55 20.05 -7.40 -3.14
N PRO A 56 20.91 -6.35 -3.10
CA PRO A 56 20.78 -5.19 -3.97
C PRO A 56 20.56 -5.59 -5.44
N PHE A 57 19.66 -4.88 -6.11
CA PHE A 57 19.30 -5.09 -7.53
C PHE A 57 18.63 -6.45 -7.85
N THR A 58 18.25 -7.23 -6.83
CA THR A 58 17.55 -8.51 -7.03
C THR A 58 16.28 -8.59 -6.19
N SER A 59 15.48 -9.64 -6.42
CA SER A 59 14.33 -10.00 -5.57
C SER A 59 14.68 -11.07 -4.52
N THR A 60 15.92 -11.53 -4.46
CA THR A 60 16.36 -12.58 -3.54
C THR A 60 16.45 -12.03 -2.12
N ARG A 61 15.73 -12.64 -1.19
CA ARG A 61 15.76 -12.29 0.24
C ARG A 61 16.97 -12.96 0.92
N LEU A 62 17.74 -12.18 1.69
CA LEU A 62 18.84 -12.66 2.55
C LEU A 62 18.34 -13.03 3.93
N ALA A 63 17.42 -12.24 4.46
CA ALA A 63 16.83 -12.43 5.77
C ALA A 63 15.42 -11.86 5.80
N THR A 64 14.53 -12.49 6.54
CA THR A 64 13.16 -12.04 6.79
C THR A 64 12.95 -11.99 8.30
N TRP A 65 12.34 -10.92 8.81
CA TRP A 65 12.11 -10.73 10.25
C TRP A 65 10.69 -10.33 10.60
N ASP A 66 9.87 -9.93 9.60
CA ASP A 66 8.48 -9.60 9.82
C ASP A 66 7.67 -9.86 8.54
N ASP A 67 6.35 -9.84 8.67
CA ASP A 67 5.40 -9.99 7.57
C ASP A 67 4.41 -8.80 7.55
N PRO A 68 3.87 -8.43 6.38
CA PRO A 68 2.88 -7.37 6.28
C PRO A 68 1.67 -7.61 7.17
N GLN A 69 1.34 -6.64 8.00
CA GLN A 69 0.22 -6.69 8.90
C GLN A 69 -1.01 -6.04 8.28
N ARG A 70 -2.21 -6.40 8.79
CA ARG A 70 -3.44 -5.74 8.38
C ARG A 70 -3.38 -4.25 8.71
N GLY A 71 -3.74 -3.42 7.74
CA GLY A 71 -3.65 -1.96 7.84
C GLY A 71 -2.38 -1.36 7.23
N ASP A 72 -1.32 -2.14 7.05
CA ASP A 72 -0.08 -1.66 6.44
C ASP A 72 -0.30 -1.16 5.02
N ILE A 73 0.44 -0.12 4.66
CA ILE A 73 0.52 0.36 3.28
C ILE A 73 1.77 -0.21 2.65
N VAL A 74 1.58 -1.05 1.65
CA VAL A 74 2.65 -1.78 0.99
C VAL A 74 2.76 -1.45 -0.49
N ILE A 75 3.95 -1.65 -1.04
CA ILE A 75 4.16 -1.67 -2.49
C ILE A 75 4.19 -3.12 -2.95
N CYS A 76 3.32 -3.43 -3.89
CA CYS A 76 3.23 -4.75 -4.51
C CYS A 76 3.25 -4.64 -6.04
N TRP A 77 3.44 -5.76 -6.69
CA TRP A 77 3.33 -5.88 -8.14
C TRP A 77 1.95 -6.42 -8.51
N SER A 78 1.31 -5.77 -9.45
CA SER A 78 0.03 -6.24 -10.01
C SER A 78 0.24 -7.58 -10.71
N PRO A 79 -0.53 -8.62 -10.39
CA PRO A 79 -0.41 -9.92 -11.05
C PRO A 79 -0.90 -9.89 -12.50
N SER A 80 -1.69 -8.89 -12.89
CA SER A 80 -2.28 -8.81 -14.23
C SER A 80 -1.37 -8.15 -15.27
N ASP A 81 -0.63 -7.12 -14.88
CA ASP A 81 0.16 -6.27 -15.80
C ASP A 81 1.57 -5.96 -15.31
N GLY A 82 1.95 -6.45 -14.13
CA GLY A 82 3.26 -6.21 -13.54
C GLY A 82 3.48 -4.76 -13.09
N ALA A 83 2.44 -3.93 -13.05
CA ALA A 83 2.56 -2.56 -12.56
C ALA A 83 2.84 -2.51 -11.06
N ARG A 84 3.63 -1.52 -10.63
CA ARG A 84 3.83 -1.26 -9.20
C ARG A 84 2.60 -0.57 -8.63
N LEU A 85 2.05 -1.14 -7.58
CA LEU A 85 0.86 -0.65 -6.90
C LEU A 85 1.21 -0.27 -5.45
N VAL A 86 0.59 0.80 -4.98
CA VAL A 86 0.54 1.14 -3.55
C VAL A 86 -0.84 0.75 -3.06
N LYS A 87 -0.92 -0.13 -2.08
CA LYS A 87 -2.18 -0.66 -1.56
C LYS A 87 -2.12 -0.83 -0.04
N ARG A 88 -3.30 -0.89 0.59
CA ARG A 88 -3.42 -1.25 2.00
C ARG A 88 -3.71 -2.74 2.13
N VAL A 89 -3.02 -3.40 3.05
CA VAL A 89 -3.30 -4.79 3.42
C VAL A 89 -4.62 -4.83 4.19
N VAL A 90 -5.59 -5.52 3.64
CA VAL A 90 -6.93 -5.69 4.21
C VAL A 90 -7.07 -7.07 4.83
N GLY A 91 -6.56 -8.10 4.16
CA GLY A 91 -6.54 -9.48 4.65
C GLY A 91 -5.12 -10.03 4.67
N THR A 92 -4.84 -10.84 5.69
CA THR A 92 -3.57 -11.52 5.93
C THR A 92 -3.72 -13.03 5.77
N PRO A 93 -2.63 -13.81 5.67
CA PRO A 93 -2.71 -15.26 5.57
C PRO A 93 -3.62 -15.89 6.62
N GLY A 94 -4.47 -16.82 6.19
CA GLY A 94 -5.44 -17.50 7.04
C GLY A 94 -6.79 -16.79 7.19
N ASP A 95 -6.93 -15.55 6.71
CA ASP A 95 -8.21 -14.86 6.75
C ASP A 95 -9.21 -15.42 5.73
N VAL A 96 -10.47 -15.30 6.07
CA VAL A 96 -11.60 -15.52 5.17
C VAL A 96 -12.27 -14.17 4.92
N LEU A 97 -12.27 -13.74 3.66
CA LEU A 97 -12.86 -12.47 3.23
C LEU A 97 -14.11 -12.71 2.41
N GLU A 98 -15.11 -11.91 2.69
CA GLU A 98 -16.36 -11.88 1.95
C GLU A 98 -16.85 -10.43 1.84
N ARG A 99 -17.56 -10.11 0.77
CA ARG A 99 -18.26 -8.84 0.66
C ARG A 99 -19.74 -9.10 0.37
N LYS A 100 -20.58 -8.59 1.24
CA LYS A 100 -22.05 -8.67 1.10
C LYS A 100 -22.66 -7.27 1.19
N ASN A 101 -23.50 -6.95 0.22
CA ASN A 101 -24.19 -5.66 0.15
C ASN A 101 -23.25 -4.45 0.31
N GLY A 102 -22.06 -4.57 -0.30
CA GLY A 102 -21.04 -3.52 -0.27
C GLY A 102 -20.23 -3.44 1.03
N ARG A 103 -20.54 -4.21 2.06
CA ARG A 103 -19.78 -4.27 3.32
C ARG A 103 -18.78 -5.43 3.28
N LEU A 104 -17.59 -5.15 3.77
CA LEU A 104 -16.54 -6.17 3.90
C LEU A 104 -16.74 -6.96 5.20
N ILE A 105 -16.52 -8.25 5.10
CA ILE A 105 -16.60 -9.20 6.20
C ILE A 105 -15.26 -9.92 6.27
N ILE A 106 -14.63 -9.91 7.43
CA ILE A 106 -13.37 -10.60 7.69
C ILE A 106 -13.59 -11.60 8.83
N ASN A 107 -13.33 -12.87 8.57
CA ASN A 107 -13.51 -13.96 9.54
C ASN A 107 -14.91 -13.96 10.17
N GLY A 108 -15.94 -13.69 9.37
CA GLY A 108 -17.34 -13.64 9.81
C GLY A 108 -17.75 -12.32 10.51
N LYS A 109 -16.81 -11.40 10.78
CA LYS A 109 -17.11 -10.10 11.37
C LYS A 109 -17.30 -9.05 10.28
N ILE A 110 -18.49 -8.42 10.27
CA ILE A 110 -18.77 -7.28 9.38
C ILE A 110 -17.96 -6.08 9.88
N LEU A 111 -17.28 -5.39 8.97
CA LEU A 111 -16.55 -4.17 9.32
C LEU A 111 -17.49 -3.01 9.56
N ASP A 112 -17.15 -2.18 10.52
CA ASP A 112 -17.85 -0.96 10.85
C ASP A 112 -17.38 0.21 9.99
N TYR A 113 -18.34 1.02 9.53
CA TYR A 113 -18.13 2.21 8.74
C TYR A 113 -18.82 3.39 9.37
N GLU A 114 -18.05 4.38 9.80
CA GLU A 114 -18.55 5.64 10.35
C GLU A 114 -18.44 6.75 9.30
N ASN A 115 -19.48 7.56 9.14
CA ASN A 115 -19.42 8.72 8.26
C ASN A 115 -18.37 9.71 8.74
N THR A 116 -17.51 10.16 7.84
CA THR A 116 -16.47 11.15 8.13
C THR A 116 -16.76 12.46 7.41
N ASN A 117 -16.46 13.59 8.05
CA ASN A 117 -16.74 14.90 7.49
C ASN A 117 -15.89 15.19 6.26
N HIS A 118 -16.51 15.73 5.21
CA HIS A 118 -15.84 16.16 3.98
C HIS A 118 -14.86 17.32 4.20
N ALA A 119 -15.13 18.20 5.17
CA ALA A 119 -14.32 19.39 5.39
C ALA A 119 -12.85 19.08 5.71
N ASP A 120 -12.59 17.94 6.36
CA ASP A 120 -11.23 17.51 6.72
C ASP A 120 -10.35 17.23 5.49
N PHE A 121 -10.96 16.92 4.34
CA PHE A 121 -10.27 16.57 3.10
C PHE A 121 -10.35 17.65 2.02
N ALA A 122 -11.13 18.71 2.25
CA ALA A 122 -11.34 19.78 1.27
C ALA A 122 -10.02 20.46 0.84
N ARG A 123 -9.09 20.64 1.78
CA ARG A 123 -7.77 21.22 1.48
C ARG A 123 -6.94 20.31 0.59
N ALA A 124 -6.98 19.01 0.83
CA ALA A 124 -6.15 18.03 0.14
C ALA A 124 -6.69 17.67 -1.25
N LEU A 125 -8.02 17.61 -1.41
CA LEU A 125 -8.70 17.18 -2.63
C LEU A 125 -9.22 18.34 -3.47
N GLY A 126 -9.30 19.55 -2.91
CA GLY A 126 -9.83 20.73 -3.59
C GLY A 126 -11.25 20.50 -4.13
N ALA A 127 -11.51 20.89 -5.36
CA ALA A 127 -12.81 20.75 -6.01
C ALA A 127 -13.23 19.28 -6.26
N GLU A 128 -12.36 18.32 -6.06
CA GLU A 128 -12.72 16.89 -6.19
C GLU A 128 -13.40 16.32 -4.95
N VAL A 129 -13.36 17.02 -3.82
CA VAL A 129 -13.90 16.51 -2.54
C VAL A 129 -15.37 16.07 -2.65
N ASP A 130 -16.18 16.82 -3.38
CA ASP A 130 -17.61 16.54 -3.55
C ASP A 130 -17.91 15.29 -4.40
N LYS A 131 -16.91 14.79 -5.12
CA LYS A 131 -17.02 13.54 -5.89
C LYS A 131 -17.01 12.30 -5.01
N TYR A 132 -16.63 12.43 -3.72
CA TYR A 132 -16.42 11.31 -2.81
C TYR A 132 -17.36 11.37 -1.60
N ARG A 133 -17.61 10.21 -1.01
CA ARG A 133 -18.15 10.04 0.34
C ARG A 133 -17.05 9.40 1.18
N PHE A 134 -16.80 9.95 2.36
CA PHE A 134 -15.74 9.50 3.24
C PHE A 134 -16.30 8.72 4.41
N TYR A 135 -15.65 7.61 4.72
CA TYR A 135 -15.98 6.77 5.85
C TYR A 135 -14.70 6.43 6.61
N THR A 136 -14.80 6.35 7.92
CA THR A 136 -13.79 5.68 8.72
C THR A 136 -14.14 4.20 8.76
N GLU A 137 -13.24 3.37 8.24
CA GLU A 137 -13.33 1.91 8.28
C GLU A 137 -12.43 1.39 9.39
N ASP A 138 -12.93 0.45 10.19
CA ASP A 138 -12.13 -0.25 11.20
C ASP A 138 -11.78 -1.65 10.70
N LEU A 139 -10.54 -1.82 10.27
CA LEU A 139 -9.96 -3.12 9.88
C LEU A 139 -9.54 -3.90 11.14
N THR A 140 -10.50 -4.25 12.00
CA THR A 140 -10.27 -5.03 13.23
C THR A 140 -9.20 -4.44 14.15
N GLY A 141 -9.32 -3.12 14.44
CA GLY A 141 -8.42 -2.35 15.30
C GLY A 141 -7.51 -1.37 14.54
N HIS A 142 -7.49 -1.41 13.21
CA HIS A 142 -6.73 -0.48 12.39
C HIS A 142 -7.66 0.50 11.67
N ARG A 143 -8.01 1.60 12.36
CA ARG A 143 -8.91 2.62 11.81
C ARG A 143 -8.22 3.44 10.73
N HIS A 144 -8.88 3.60 9.61
CA HIS A 144 -8.42 4.44 8.51
C HIS A 144 -9.60 4.99 7.71
N ILE A 145 -9.31 5.95 6.83
CA ILE A 145 -10.35 6.61 6.04
C ILE A 145 -10.37 6.02 4.63
N VAL A 146 -11.56 5.74 4.16
CA VAL A 146 -11.82 5.28 2.80
C VAL A 146 -12.71 6.28 2.07
N ALA A 147 -12.48 6.44 0.77
CA ALA A 147 -13.28 7.28 -0.10
C ALA A 147 -14.09 6.42 -1.07
N ALA A 148 -15.39 6.56 -1.05
CA ALA A 148 -16.28 5.93 -2.01
C ALA A 148 -16.76 6.95 -3.05
N THR A 149 -16.78 6.55 -4.32
CA THR A 149 -17.34 7.37 -5.41
C THR A 149 -18.79 6.95 -5.63
N PRO A 150 -19.79 7.80 -5.32
CA PRO A 150 -21.19 7.50 -5.57
C PRO A 150 -21.44 7.20 -7.05
N GLY A 151 -22.27 6.21 -7.33
CA GLY A 151 -22.67 5.87 -8.71
C GLY A 151 -21.62 5.07 -9.52
N LYS A 152 -20.40 4.89 -9.05
CA LYS A 152 -19.47 3.94 -9.69
C LYS A 152 -19.89 2.50 -9.42
N ARG A 153 -19.81 1.67 -10.46
CA ARG A 153 -19.96 0.22 -10.29
C ARG A 153 -18.83 -0.29 -9.38
N ALA A 154 -19.21 -0.77 -8.23
CA ALA A 154 -18.31 -1.48 -7.32
C ALA A 154 -18.71 -2.97 -7.31
N ILE A 155 -17.77 -3.84 -7.00
CA ILE A 155 -18.09 -5.23 -6.72
C ILE A 155 -18.79 -5.25 -5.36
N HIS A 156 -20.13 -5.42 -5.40
CA HIS A 156 -20.95 -5.39 -4.17
C HIS A 156 -20.87 -6.68 -3.37
N ASN A 157 -20.65 -7.80 -4.08
CA ASN A 157 -20.61 -9.12 -3.46
C ASN A 157 -19.46 -9.92 -4.04
N PHE A 158 -18.69 -10.57 -3.19
CA PHE A 158 -17.71 -11.58 -3.55
C PHE A 158 -17.45 -12.52 -2.37
N GLY A 159 -16.84 -13.65 -2.64
CA GLY A 159 -16.38 -14.61 -1.64
C GLY A 159 -17.47 -15.60 -1.19
N PRO A 160 -17.18 -16.35 -0.11
CA PRO A 160 -15.98 -16.26 0.73
C PRO A 160 -14.70 -16.64 0.00
N ILE A 161 -13.60 -15.93 0.28
CA ILE A 161 -12.25 -16.19 -0.23
C ILE A 161 -11.36 -16.47 0.98
N SER A 162 -10.79 -17.67 1.04
CA SER A 162 -9.81 -18.03 2.07
C SER A 162 -8.41 -17.73 1.57
N LEU A 163 -7.64 -16.99 2.34
CA LEU A 163 -6.25 -16.64 2.02
C LEU A 163 -5.30 -17.76 2.45
N GLY A 164 -4.48 -18.22 1.51
CA GLY A 164 -3.40 -19.17 1.77
C GLY A 164 -2.23 -18.57 2.55
N PRO A 165 -1.18 -19.38 2.85
CA PRO A 165 -0.07 -19.00 3.72
C PRO A 165 0.72 -17.75 3.27
N ASP A 166 0.79 -17.47 1.98
CA ASP A 166 1.53 -16.33 1.42
C ASP A 166 0.63 -15.36 0.64
N GLN A 167 -0.66 -15.39 0.92
CA GLN A 167 -1.65 -14.58 0.21
C GLN A 167 -2.14 -13.42 1.06
N TYR A 168 -2.11 -12.24 0.47
CA TYR A 168 -2.63 -11.00 1.06
C TYR A 168 -3.74 -10.45 0.17
N PHE A 169 -4.77 -9.88 0.80
CA PHE A 169 -5.83 -9.16 0.11
C PHE A 169 -5.64 -7.65 0.29
N MET A 170 -5.77 -6.89 -0.81
CA MET A 170 -5.50 -5.45 -0.84
C MET A 170 -6.59 -4.68 -1.58
#